data_e6ab692adf8a2496e59cef6da7ecb57a
#
_entry.id   e6ab692adf8a2496e59cef6da7ecb57a
#
_cell.length_a   1.000
_cell.length_b   1.000
_cell.length_c   1.000
_cell.angle_alpha   90.00
_cell.angle_beta   90.00
_cell.angle_gamma   90.00
#
_symmetry.space_group_name_H-M   'P 1'
#
loop_
_entity.id
_entity.type
_entity.pdbx_description
1 polymer ?
#
loop_
_entity_poly.entity_id
_entity_poly.type
_entity_poly.pdbx_seq_one_letter_code
_entity_poly.pdbx_strand_id
1 'polypeptide(L)'
;MGVRRSDFAGSWYPATESECRRFIEQCSQSSVPCSSPERPKVGGIVPHAGWVFSGRIACNVIKCLKDKVEPDTVIIFGRHLHPGAKNYILTEGQWATPLGDLEIDRELGKRLVSEFSFTVETPSRCEPDNTIELQLPFIKYFFPDVKILPMGVPPALASIRIGEKAVAVSKALGRNTIVLGSTDLTHYGYNYGYTPKGVGEEAVDWVRNENDKKVVELMLRMDAEEVIHESLKNYNACCSGAAATAIAAAKSLGATGGEKLVYATSYDIRPDSSFVGYVGIVFS
;
A
#
# COMPACT_ATOMS: atom_id res chain seq x y z
N MET A 1 -0.47 -20.22 17.92
CA MET A 1 -1.14 -19.21 17.09
C MET A 1 -1.06 -19.67 15.65
N GLY A 2 -2.08 -19.41 14.81
CA GLY A 2 -2.05 -19.83 13.40
C GLY A 2 -1.14 -18.91 12.57
N VAL A 3 -0.69 -19.43 11.42
CA VAL A 3 0.07 -18.68 10.42
C VAL A 3 -0.75 -18.59 9.14
N ARG A 4 -1.06 -17.39 8.66
CA ARG A 4 -1.61 -17.15 7.32
C ARG A 4 -0.51 -17.41 6.30
N ARG A 5 -0.78 -18.28 5.36
CA ARG A 5 0.18 -18.61 4.30
C ARG A 5 0.28 -17.46 3.29
N SER A 6 1.40 -17.40 2.58
CA SER A 6 1.54 -16.55 1.41
C SER A 6 0.88 -17.23 0.21
N ASP A 7 0.00 -16.50 -0.48
CA ASP A 7 -0.76 -17.00 -1.63
C ASP A 7 -0.07 -16.67 -2.96
N PHE A 8 0.78 -15.65 -3.00
CA PHE A 8 1.39 -15.08 -4.22
C PHE A 8 2.90 -15.36 -4.35
N ALA A 9 3.53 -15.97 -3.34
CA ALA A 9 4.93 -16.38 -3.40
C ALA A 9 5.18 -17.38 -4.53
N GLY A 10 6.21 -17.15 -5.35
CA GLY A 10 6.55 -17.97 -6.53
C GLY A 10 5.76 -17.63 -7.80
N SER A 11 4.79 -16.73 -7.72
CA SER A 11 4.02 -16.28 -8.89
C SER A 11 4.13 -14.77 -9.12
N TRP A 12 3.86 -13.94 -8.11
CA TRP A 12 3.92 -12.48 -8.19
C TRP A 12 5.21 -11.90 -7.61
N TYR A 13 5.87 -12.66 -6.74
CA TYR A 13 7.18 -12.35 -6.19
C TYR A 13 7.93 -13.65 -5.89
N PRO A 14 9.27 -13.63 -5.66
CA PRO A 14 10.05 -14.84 -5.45
C PRO A 14 9.58 -15.66 -4.24
N ALA A 15 9.67 -17.00 -4.34
CA ALA A 15 9.23 -17.91 -3.30
C ALA A 15 10.31 -18.20 -2.23
N THR A 16 11.58 -17.93 -2.53
CA THR A 16 12.70 -18.28 -1.65
C THR A 16 13.28 -17.05 -0.97
N GLU A 17 13.81 -17.26 0.24
CA GLU A 17 14.49 -16.20 0.99
C GLU A 17 15.64 -15.57 0.17
N SER A 18 16.48 -16.40 -0.45
CA SER A 18 17.65 -15.92 -1.19
C SER A 18 17.28 -15.06 -2.40
N GLU A 19 16.22 -15.42 -3.13
CA GLU A 19 15.74 -14.65 -4.28
C GLU A 19 15.08 -13.34 -3.85
N CYS A 20 14.26 -13.36 -2.79
CA CYS A 20 13.68 -12.17 -2.22
C CYS A 20 14.77 -11.19 -1.76
N ARG A 21 15.76 -11.65 -0.99
CA ARG A 21 16.89 -10.81 -0.53
C ARG A 21 17.63 -10.19 -1.71
N ARG A 22 18.01 -11.00 -2.69
CA ARG A 22 18.70 -10.53 -3.89
C ARG A 22 17.92 -9.43 -4.60
N PHE A 23 16.59 -9.61 -4.79
CA PHE A 23 15.74 -8.61 -5.42
C PHE A 23 15.72 -7.31 -4.61
N ILE A 24 15.52 -7.39 -3.29
CA ILE A 24 15.44 -6.23 -2.40
C ILE A 24 16.77 -5.48 -2.36
N GLU A 25 17.89 -6.18 -2.31
CA GLU A 25 19.24 -5.60 -2.34
C GLU A 25 19.51 -4.86 -3.65
N GLN A 26 19.15 -5.45 -4.79
CA GLN A 26 19.25 -4.79 -6.10
C GLN A 26 18.39 -3.53 -6.18
N CYS A 27 17.15 -3.58 -5.68
CA CYS A 27 16.28 -2.41 -5.61
C CYS A 27 16.86 -1.33 -4.71
N SER A 28 17.43 -1.72 -3.57
CA SER A 28 18.01 -0.80 -2.60
C SER A 28 19.24 -0.06 -3.12
N GLN A 29 20.05 -0.71 -3.97
CA GLN A 29 21.22 -0.08 -4.60
C GLN A 29 20.83 0.96 -5.65
N SER A 30 19.70 0.79 -6.32
CA SER A 30 19.18 1.68 -7.37
C SER A 30 18.04 2.59 -6.88
N SER A 31 17.84 2.72 -5.57
CA SER A 31 16.75 3.50 -5.00
C SER A 31 16.96 5.01 -5.20
N VAL A 32 15.86 5.72 -5.45
CA VAL A 32 15.84 7.19 -5.44
C VAL A 32 16.00 7.66 -3.99
N PRO A 33 16.91 8.58 -3.69
CA PRO A 33 17.04 9.15 -2.36
C PRO A 33 15.76 9.90 -1.94
N CYS A 34 15.39 9.82 -0.67
CA CYS A 34 14.32 10.64 -0.12
C CYS A 34 14.82 12.08 0.05
N SER A 35 14.11 13.06 -0.53
CA SER A 35 14.61 14.44 -0.66
C SER A 35 14.60 15.24 0.64
N SER A 36 13.90 14.81 1.67
CA SER A 36 13.81 15.54 2.95
C SER A 36 14.37 14.69 4.11
N PRO A 37 15.70 14.65 4.29
CA PRO A 37 16.30 13.83 5.35
C PRO A 37 16.00 14.35 6.77
N GLU A 38 15.52 15.60 6.90
CA GLU A 38 15.29 16.22 8.21
C GLU A 38 13.97 15.81 8.87
N ARG A 39 12.94 15.47 8.09
CA ARG A 39 11.62 15.09 8.61
C ARG A 39 11.45 13.57 8.66
N PRO A 40 10.96 13.02 9.78
CA PRO A 40 10.65 11.60 9.84
C PRO A 40 9.54 11.25 8.84
N LYS A 41 9.72 10.18 8.10
CA LYS A 41 8.70 9.64 7.20
C LYS A 41 7.78 8.74 8.01
N VAL A 42 6.49 9.05 8.04
CA VAL A 42 5.51 8.36 8.87
C VAL A 42 4.61 7.40 8.09
N GLY A 43 4.69 7.42 6.76
CA GLY A 43 3.89 6.53 5.93
C GLY A 43 4.13 6.74 4.44
N GLY A 44 3.34 6.04 3.62
CA GLY A 44 3.43 6.17 2.16
C GLY A 44 2.36 5.41 1.40
N ILE A 45 2.38 5.60 0.06
CA ILE A 45 1.60 4.83 -0.91
C ILE A 45 2.54 3.93 -1.69
N VAL A 46 2.14 2.67 -1.83
CA VAL A 46 2.88 1.62 -2.54
C VAL A 46 1.99 0.92 -3.57
N PRO A 47 2.51 0.56 -4.75
CA PRO A 47 1.80 -0.26 -5.72
C PRO A 47 1.86 -1.76 -5.35
N HIS A 48 0.98 -2.58 -5.98
CA HIS A 48 0.85 -4.00 -5.67
C HIS A 48 0.74 -4.94 -6.88
N ALA A 49 1.21 -4.51 -8.03
CA ALA A 49 1.44 -5.43 -9.14
C ALA A 49 2.59 -6.39 -8.84
N GLY A 50 2.74 -7.44 -9.64
CA GLY A 50 3.87 -8.35 -9.50
C GLY A 50 5.21 -7.60 -9.43
N TRP A 51 6.15 -8.11 -8.64
CA TRP A 51 7.41 -7.40 -8.32
C TRP A 51 8.23 -7.01 -9.54
N VAL A 52 8.12 -7.76 -10.63
CA VAL A 52 8.78 -7.42 -11.91
C VAL A 52 8.35 -6.05 -12.43
N PHE A 53 7.10 -5.64 -12.16
CA PHE A 53 6.54 -4.37 -12.62
C PHE A 53 6.66 -3.25 -11.59
N SER A 54 6.28 -3.51 -10.34
CA SER A 54 6.12 -2.46 -9.34
C SER A 54 6.95 -2.66 -8.06
N GLY A 55 7.62 -3.80 -7.89
CA GLY A 55 8.35 -4.13 -6.67
C GLY A 55 9.46 -3.15 -6.33
N ARG A 56 10.16 -2.57 -7.34
CA ARG A 56 11.18 -1.53 -7.11
C ARG A 56 10.60 -0.27 -6.50
N ILE A 57 9.38 0.11 -6.91
CA ILE A 57 8.69 1.30 -6.40
C ILE A 57 8.28 1.07 -4.94
N ALA A 58 7.65 -0.07 -4.65
CA ALA A 58 7.27 -0.44 -3.28
C ALA A 58 8.49 -0.54 -2.35
N CYS A 59 9.55 -1.22 -2.80
CA CYS A 59 10.81 -1.31 -2.06
C CYS A 59 11.39 0.06 -1.73
N ASN A 60 11.38 1.01 -2.68
CA ASN A 60 11.91 2.34 -2.49
C ASN A 60 11.14 3.12 -1.40
N VAL A 61 9.81 3.07 -1.44
CA VAL A 61 8.96 3.70 -0.42
C VAL A 61 9.26 3.11 0.97
N ILE A 62 9.22 1.76 1.10
CA ILE A 62 9.40 1.10 2.40
C ILE A 62 10.82 1.32 2.95
N LYS A 63 11.84 1.33 2.08
CA LYS A 63 13.21 1.68 2.47
C LYS A 63 13.31 3.11 3.02
N CYS A 64 12.63 4.07 2.38
CA CYS A 64 12.61 5.46 2.84
C CYS A 64 12.01 5.62 4.25
N LEU A 65 11.07 4.76 4.63
CA LEU A 65 10.47 4.79 5.97
C LEU A 65 11.43 4.32 7.07
N LYS A 66 12.51 3.61 6.72
CA LYS A 66 13.51 3.11 7.69
C LYS A 66 14.44 4.20 8.21
N ASP A 67 14.65 5.28 7.48
CA ASP A 67 15.77 6.19 7.71
C ASP A 67 15.81 6.84 9.11
N LYS A 68 14.68 6.97 9.81
CA LYS A 68 14.65 7.64 11.14
C LYS A 68 13.64 7.04 12.12
N VAL A 69 12.96 5.99 11.76
CA VAL A 69 11.88 5.44 12.58
C VAL A 69 12.10 3.95 12.78
N GLU A 70 12.13 3.53 14.03
CA GLU A 70 12.01 2.11 14.41
C GLU A 70 10.56 1.89 14.85
N PRO A 71 9.66 1.42 13.96
CA PRO A 71 8.26 1.23 14.30
C PRO A 71 8.05 -0.05 15.10
N ASP A 72 7.14 0.01 16.08
CA ASP A 72 6.60 -1.18 16.74
C ASP A 72 5.58 -1.89 15.86
N THR A 73 4.84 -1.10 15.04
CA THR A 73 3.76 -1.61 14.19
C THR A 73 3.71 -0.89 12.85
N VAL A 74 3.57 -1.65 11.76
CA VAL A 74 3.19 -1.14 10.44
C VAL A 74 1.69 -1.40 10.23
N ILE A 75 0.91 -0.35 10.09
CA ILE A 75 -0.50 -0.45 9.70
C ILE A 75 -0.58 -0.41 8.18
N ILE A 76 -1.21 -1.42 7.57
CA ILE A 76 -1.28 -1.56 6.11
C ILE A 76 -2.75 -1.57 5.68
N PHE A 77 -3.11 -0.63 4.82
CA PHE A 77 -4.42 -0.57 4.19
C PHE A 77 -4.34 -1.08 2.77
N GLY A 78 -5.25 -1.96 2.41
CA GLY A 78 -5.31 -2.58 1.08
C GLY A 78 -6.69 -3.08 0.72
N ARG A 79 -6.73 -4.12 -0.11
CA ARG A 79 -7.83 -4.91 -0.61
C ARG A 79 -8.66 -4.21 -1.70
N HIS A 80 -8.92 -4.95 -2.77
CA HIS A 80 -9.78 -4.51 -3.86
C HIS A 80 -11.25 -4.57 -3.43
N LEU A 81 -11.80 -3.45 -3.00
CA LEU A 81 -13.16 -3.35 -2.47
C LEU A 81 -13.97 -2.30 -3.22
N HIS A 82 -15.25 -2.59 -3.47
CA HIS A 82 -16.20 -1.61 -3.98
C HIS A 82 -16.72 -0.69 -2.86
N PRO A 83 -17.31 0.49 -3.15
CA PRO A 83 -17.69 1.48 -2.13
C PRO A 83 -18.66 0.96 -1.05
N GLY A 84 -19.53 0.00 -1.39
CA GLY A 84 -20.47 -0.61 -0.43
C GLY A 84 -19.95 -1.86 0.28
N ALA A 85 -18.66 -2.20 0.13
CA ALA A 85 -18.09 -3.39 0.76
C ALA A 85 -17.89 -3.19 2.28
N LYS A 86 -17.74 -4.31 3.00
CA LYS A 86 -17.37 -4.30 4.41
C LYS A 86 -15.87 -4.04 4.57
N ASN A 87 -15.47 -3.53 5.74
CA ASN A 87 -14.07 -3.50 6.12
C ASN A 87 -13.60 -4.90 6.54
N TYR A 88 -12.30 -5.18 6.35
CA TYR A 88 -11.66 -6.44 6.73
C TYR A 88 -10.47 -6.17 7.65
N ILE A 89 -10.19 -7.06 8.56
CA ILE A 89 -9.05 -6.97 9.47
C ILE A 89 -8.58 -8.36 9.90
N LEU A 90 -7.28 -8.58 9.97
CA LEU A 90 -6.66 -9.74 10.61
C LEU A 90 -6.14 -9.29 11.98
N THR A 91 -6.66 -9.89 13.07
CA THR A 91 -6.39 -9.44 14.43
C THR A 91 -5.54 -10.38 15.26
N GLU A 92 -5.09 -11.51 14.70
CA GLU A 92 -4.29 -12.49 15.43
C GLU A 92 -3.45 -13.38 14.51
N GLY A 93 -2.45 -14.03 15.11
CA GLY A 93 -1.56 -14.94 14.41
C GLY A 93 -0.37 -14.24 13.77
N GLN A 94 0.09 -14.82 12.68
CA GLN A 94 1.22 -14.34 11.88
C GLN A 94 0.87 -14.42 10.39
N TRP A 95 1.56 -13.66 9.56
CA TRP A 95 1.50 -13.80 8.10
C TRP A 95 2.86 -14.19 7.57
N ALA A 96 2.91 -15.33 6.87
CA ALA A 96 4.16 -15.89 6.35
C ALA A 96 4.72 -15.06 5.20
N THR A 97 6.04 -14.94 5.18
CA THR A 97 6.81 -14.44 4.04
C THR A 97 8.03 -15.36 3.80
N PRO A 98 8.63 -15.36 2.62
CA PRO A 98 9.88 -16.08 2.39
C PRO A 98 11.04 -15.66 3.31
N LEU A 99 10.95 -14.48 3.93
CA LEU A 99 11.96 -13.93 4.85
C LEU A 99 11.65 -14.21 6.33
N GLY A 100 10.58 -14.97 6.60
CA GLY A 100 10.05 -15.23 7.95
C GLY A 100 8.70 -14.58 8.19
N ASP A 101 8.05 -14.99 9.25
CA ASP A 101 6.70 -14.57 9.59
C ASP A 101 6.67 -13.18 10.21
N LEU A 102 5.58 -12.44 9.95
CA LEU A 102 5.26 -11.16 10.59
C LEU A 102 4.12 -11.34 11.59
N GLU A 103 4.34 -10.94 12.84
CA GLU A 103 3.34 -11.02 13.90
C GLU A 103 2.25 -9.95 13.70
N ILE A 104 0.99 -10.33 13.96
CA ILE A 104 -0.14 -9.39 13.93
C ILE A 104 -0.20 -8.63 15.27
N ASP A 105 -0.36 -7.29 15.24
CA ASP A 105 -0.61 -6.51 16.45
C ASP A 105 -2.04 -6.75 16.96
N ARG A 106 -2.15 -7.80 17.75
CA ARG A 106 -3.43 -8.30 18.28
C ARG A 106 -4.13 -7.28 19.16
N GLU A 107 -3.39 -6.53 19.96
CA GLU A 107 -3.97 -5.58 20.90
C GLU A 107 -4.60 -4.40 20.17
N LEU A 108 -3.86 -3.83 19.22
CA LEU A 108 -4.35 -2.75 18.38
C LEU A 108 -5.56 -3.21 17.54
N GLY A 109 -5.49 -4.40 16.93
CA GLY A 109 -6.58 -4.96 16.15
C GLY A 109 -7.86 -5.15 16.95
N LYS A 110 -7.78 -5.72 18.16
CA LYS A 110 -8.93 -5.91 19.03
C LYS A 110 -9.62 -4.62 19.44
N ARG A 111 -8.87 -3.56 19.72
CA ARG A 111 -9.43 -2.24 20.04
C ARG A 111 -10.18 -1.64 18.87
N LEU A 112 -9.66 -1.79 17.65
CA LEU A 112 -10.34 -1.27 16.45
C LEU A 112 -11.65 -2.02 16.16
N VAL A 113 -11.66 -3.34 16.33
CA VAL A 113 -12.88 -4.16 16.17
C VAL A 113 -13.97 -3.79 17.18
N SER A 114 -13.62 -3.28 18.36
CA SER A 114 -14.61 -2.79 19.34
C SER A 114 -15.26 -1.45 18.94
N GLU A 115 -14.66 -0.71 18.01
CA GLU A 115 -15.13 0.63 17.60
C GLU A 115 -15.73 0.69 16.20
N PHE A 116 -15.32 -0.23 15.32
CA PHE A 116 -15.79 -0.28 13.94
C PHE A 116 -16.25 -1.69 13.55
N SER A 117 -17.19 -1.73 12.62
CA SER A 117 -17.63 -3.00 12.03
C SER A 117 -16.60 -3.50 11.03
N PHE A 118 -16.01 -4.66 11.33
CA PHE A 118 -15.09 -5.39 10.44
C PHE A 118 -15.58 -6.82 10.21
N THR A 119 -15.28 -7.35 9.04
CA THR A 119 -15.16 -8.80 8.85
C THR A 119 -13.81 -9.21 9.40
N VAL A 120 -13.80 -9.89 10.53
CA VAL A 120 -12.56 -10.36 11.17
C VAL A 120 -12.10 -11.64 10.49
N GLU A 121 -10.92 -11.58 9.88
CA GLU A 121 -10.25 -12.75 9.31
C GLU A 121 -9.40 -13.45 10.37
N THR A 122 -9.12 -14.72 10.15
CA THR A 122 -8.15 -15.51 10.91
C THR A 122 -7.15 -16.14 9.96
N PRO A 123 -5.98 -16.60 10.42
CA PRO A 123 -4.99 -17.25 9.56
C PRO A 123 -5.52 -18.45 8.76
N SER A 124 -6.54 -19.14 9.27
CA SER A 124 -7.16 -20.29 8.59
C SER A 124 -8.44 -19.95 7.83
N ARG A 125 -8.95 -18.73 7.96
CA ARG A 125 -10.18 -18.27 7.32
C ARG A 125 -9.98 -16.84 6.81
N CYS A 126 -9.31 -16.71 5.72
CA CYS A 126 -9.00 -15.47 5.02
C CYS A 126 -9.08 -15.72 3.51
N GLU A 127 -9.22 -14.65 2.75
CA GLU A 127 -9.15 -14.68 1.31
C GLU A 127 -7.78 -14.19 0.82
N PRO A 128 -7.27 -14.68 -0.31
CA PRO A 128 -6.04 -14.17 -0.92
C PRO A 128 -6.12 -12.66 -1.14
N ASP A 129 -5.03 -11.96 -0.83
CA ASP A 129 -4.94 -10.50 -0.95
C ASP A 129 -3.54 -10.07 -1.39
N ASN A 130 -3.36 -9.82 -2.68
CA ASN A 130 -2.08 -9.37 -3.23
C ASN A 130 -1.71 -7.96 -2.76
N THR A 131 -2.70 -7.11 -2.45
CA THR A 131 -2.44 -5.69 -2.15
C THR A 131 -1.56 -5.52 -0.91
N ILE A 132 -1.78 -6.34 0.11
CA ILE A 132 -1.03 -6.34 1.36
C ILE A 132 0.14 -7.33 1.28
N GLU A 133 -0.10 -8.56 0.82
CA GLU A 133 0.92 -9.61 0.83
C GLU A 133 2.21 -9.23 0.12
N LEU A 134 2.12 -8.56 -1.03
CA LEU A 134 3.29 -8.19 -1.81
C LEU A 134 4.22 -7.19 -1.09
N GLN A 135 3.73 -6.50 -0.07
CA GLN A 135 4.49 -5.56 0.74
C GLN A 135 5.26 -6.25 1.88
N LEU A 136 4.74 -7.40 2.35
CA LEU A 136 5.22 -8.04 3.57
C LEU A 136 6.70 -8.45 3.54
N PRO A 137 7.25 -9.00 2.44
CA PRO A 137 8.67 -9.33 2.42
C PRO A 137 9.58 -8.10 2.50
N PHE A 138 9.17 -6.95 1.91
CA PHE A 138 9.91 -5.70 2.08
C PHE A 138 9.86 -5.23 3.53
N ILE A 139 8.69 -5.29 4.17
CA ILE A 139 8.51 -4.93 5.58
C ILE A 139 9.38 -5.83 6.45
N LYS A 140 9.33 -7.15 6.25
CA LYS A 140 10.17 -8.10 7.02
C LYS A 140 11.65 -7.87 6.84
N TYR A 141 12.08 -7.48 5.65
CA TYR A 141 13.50 -7.20 5.37
C TYR A 141 14.00 -5.94 6.08
N PHE A 142 13.25 -4.84 6.00
CA PHE A 142 13.67 -3.56 6.55
C PHE A 142 13.37 -3.41 8.05
N PHE A 143 12.34 -4.10 8.56
CA PHE A 143 11.86 -4.04 9.94
C PHE A 143 11.62 -5.48 10.48
N PRO A 144 12.67 -6.23 10.79
CA PRO A 144 12.57 -7.67 11.06
C PRO A 144 11.69 -8.02 12.27
N ASP A 145 11.62 -7.14 13.27
CA ASP A 145 10.92 -7.39 14.54
C ASP A 145 9.57 -6.64 14.66
N VAL A 146 9.15 -5.95 13.58
CA VAL A 146 7.92 -5.17 13.56
C VAL A 146 6.68 -6.06 13.56
N LYS A 147 5.63 -5.62 14.22
CA LYS A 147 4.28 -6.16 14.05
C LYS A 147 3.57 -5.49 12.88
N ILE A 148 2.56 -6.17 12.36
CA ILE A 148 1.72 -5.61 11.30
C ILE A 148 0.25 -5.59 11.73
N LEU A 149 -0.51 -4.62 11.20
CA LEU A 149 -1.96 -4.63 11.27
C LEU A 149 -2.54 -4.46 9.86
N PRO A 150 -2.86 -5.57 9.17
CA PRO A 150 -3.43 -5.54 7.84
C PRO A 150 -4.93 -5.27 7.88
N MET A 151 -5.39 -4.30 7.09
CA MET A 151 -6.80 -3.92 6.97
C MET A 151 -7.22 -3.74 5.52
N GLY A 152 -8.36 -4.33 5.14
CA GLY A 152 -9.05 -4.04 3.89
C GLY A 152 -10.10 -2.95 4.12
N VAL A 153 -10.03 -1.84 3.38
CA VAL A 153 -10.94 -0.71 3.53
C VAL A 153 -11.51 -0.27 2.18
N PRO A 154 -12.85 -0.12 2.06
CA PRO A 154 -13.48 0.30 0.82
C PRO A 154 -13.25 1.80 0.54
N PRO A 155 -13.43 2.25 -0.70
CA PRO A 155 -13.39 3.67 -1.06
C PRO A 155 -14.66 4.38 -0.57
N ALA A 156 -14.70 4.67 0.73
CA ALA A 156 -15.79 5.34 1.42
C ALA A 156 -15.24 6.34 2.45
N LEU A 157 -15.93 7.45 2.67
CA LEU A 157 -15.51 8.47 3.65
C LEU A 157 -15.38 7.90 5.07
N ALA A 158 -16.18 6.89 5.41
CA ALA A 158 -16.06 6.19 6.68
C ALA A 158 -14.70 5.51 6.90
N SER A 159 -14.01 5.10 5.82
CA SER A 159 -12.69 4.48 5.89
C SER A 159 -11.60 5.46 6.37
N ILE A 160 -11.73 6.75 6.05
CA ILE A 160 -10.84 7.82 6.53
C ILE A 160 -10.79 7.82 8.07
N ARG A 161 -11.96 7.71 8.71
CA ARG A 161 -12.08 7.67 10.17
C ARG A 161 -11.41 6.44 10.80
N ILE A 162 -11.36 5.31 10.07
CA ILE A 162 -10.63 4.12 10.52
C ILE A 162 -9.13 4.42 10.60
N GLY A 163 -8.57 5.11 9.60
CA GLY A 163 -7.16 5.51 9.58
C GLY A 163 -6.80 6.43 10.75
N GLU A 164 -7.58 7.49 10.97
CA GLU A 164 -7.41 8.43 12.08
C GLU A 164 -7.46 7.70 13.44
N LYS A 165 -8.46 6.84 13.62
CA LYS A 165 -8.64 6.10 14.86
C LYS A 165 -7.57 5.05 15.10
N ALA A 166 -7.12 4.37 14.06
CA ALA A 166 -6.04 3.39 14.16
C ALA A 166 -4.77 4.04 14.74
N VAL A 167 -4.43 5.24 14.30
CA VAL A 167 -3.32 6.01 14.86
C VAL A 167 -3.59 6.47 16.29
N ALA A 168 -4.79 6.96 16.59
CA ALA A 168 -5.13 7.40 17.94
C ALA A 168 -5.03 6.24 18.95
N VAL A 169 -5.55 5.07 18.59
CA VAL A 169 -5.45 3.85 19.43
C VAL A 169 -4.00 3.39 19.55
N SER A 170 -3.24 3.41 18.46
CA SER A 170 -1.82 3.03 18.48
C SER A 170 -1.01 3.93 19.42
N LYS A 171 -1.21 5.25 19.36
CA LYS A 171 -0.61 6.21 20.30
C LYS A 171 -1.00 5.96 21.75
N ALA A 172 -2.28 5.65 22.00
CA ALA A 172 -2.76 5.32 23.36
C ALA A 172 -2.16 4.02 23.92
N LEU A 173 -1.71 3.12 23.05
CA LEU A 173 -0.95 1.92 23.39
C LEU A 173 0.56 2.15 23.52
N GLY A 174 1.03 3.37 23.31
CA GLY A 174 2.46 3.70 23.32
C GLY A 174 3.23 3.12 22.13
N ARG A 175 2.56 2.83 21.01
CA ARG A 175 3.19 2.28 19.79
C ARG A 175 3.79 3.38 18.92
N ASN A 176 5.02 3.18 18.49
CA ASN A 176 5.58 3.92 17.37
C ASN A 176 5.12 3.26 16.05
N THR A 177 4.42 3.99 15.21
CA THR A 177 3.68 3.41 14.08
C THR A 177 4.01 4.12 12.78
N ILE A 178 4.16 3.35 11.70
CA ILE A 178 4.13 3.85 10.33
C ILE A 178 2.93 3.27 9.58
N VAL A 179 2.49 3.94 8.52
CA VAL A 179 1.28 3.56 7.78
C VAL A 179 1.55 3.41 6.28
N LEU A 180 0.95 2.41 5.67
CA LEU A 180 1.03 2.16 4.22
C LEU A 180 -0.37 2.05 3.62
N GLY A 181 -0.58 2.73 2.49
CA GLY A 181 -1.71 2.52 1.61
C GLY A 181 -1.27 1.82 0.33
N SER A 182 -1.89 0.71 0.00
CA SER A 182 -1.52 -0.07 -1.17
C SER A 182 -2.53 0.14 -2.29
N THR A 183 -2.10 0.75 -3.39
CA THR A 183 -2.92 0.97 -4.59
C THR A 183 -2.06 1.06 -5.84
N ASP A 184 -2.50 0.39 -6.91
CA ASP A 184 -2.07 0.72 -8.26
C ASP A 184 -2.94 1.89 -8.78
N LEU A 185 -2.49 2.53 -9.86
CA LEU A 185 -3.20 3.63 -10.50
C LEU A 185 -4.12 3.13 -11.63
N THR A 186 -4.22 3.85 -12.74
CA THR A 186 -5.08 3.50 -13.86
C THR A 186 -4.76 2.12 -14.41
N HIS A 187 -5.78 1.25 -14.46
CA HIS A 187 -5.76 0.00 -15.22
C HIS A 187 -6.35 0.29 -16.60
N TYR A 188 -5.49 0.36 -17.62
CA TYR A 188 -5.87 0.77 -18.96
C TYR A 188 -5.80 -0.38 -19.95
N GLY A 189 -6.68 -0.38 -20.94
CA GLY A 189 -6.61 -1.28 -22.08
C GLY A 189 -7.72 -2.33 -22.13
N TYR A 190 -7.64 -3.19 -23.14
CA TYR A 190 -8.69 -4.19 -23.43
C TYR A 190 -8.86 -5.18 -22.28
N ASN A 191 -7.79 -5.57 -21.60
CA ASN A 191 -7.85 -6.51 -20.48
C ASN A 191 -8.65 -5.98 -19.29
N TYR A 192 -8.80 -4.66 -19.19
CA TYR A 192 -9.51 -3.97 -18.11
C TYR A 192 -10.84 -3.33 -18.55
N GLY A 193 -11.18 -3.43 -19.85
CA GLY A 193 -12.38 -2.82 -20.40
C GLY A 193 -12.40 -1.29 -20.33
N TYR A 194 -11.22 -0.65 -20.26
CA TYR A 194 -11.11 0.80 -20.11
C TYR A 194 -10.14 1.39 -21.15
N THR A 195 -10.70 1.97 -22.21
CA THR A 195 -9.95 2.51 -23.36
C THR A 195 -10.49 3.86 -23.83
N PRO A 196 -10.69 4.88 -22.97
CA PRO A 196 -11.34 6.14 -23.33
C PRO A 196 -10.55 6.96 -24.38
N LYS A 197 -9.28 6.65 -24.59
CA LYS A 197 -8.39 7.31 -25.57
C LYS A 197 -7.86 6.33 -26.64
N GLY A 198 -8.57 5.22 -26.89
CA GLY A 198 -8.06 4.19 -27.80
C GLY A 198 -6.90 3.40 -27.18
N VAL A 199 -5.91 3.03 -28.00
CA VAL A 199 -4.70 2.29 -27.58
C VAL A 199 -3.45 2.88 -28.22
N GLY A 200 -2.28 2.58 -27.67
CA GLY A 200 -0.99 3.05 -28.16
C GLY A 200 -0.42 4.21 -27.33
N GLU A 201 0.58 4.88 -27.85
CA GLU A 201 1.36 5.90 -27.15
C GLU A 201 0.52 7.08 -26.66
N GLU A 202 -0.45 7.55 -27.45
CA GLU A 202 -1.35 8.64 -27.05
C GLU A 202 -2.17 8.28 -25.80
N ALA A 203 -2.58 7.01 -25.68
CA ALA A 203 -3.29 6.53 -24.50
C ALA A 203 -2.35 6.47 -23.26
N VAL A 204 -1.10 6.04 -23.46
CA VAL A 204 -0.08 6.02 -22.41
C VAL A 204 0.22 7.45 -21.94
N ASP A 205 0.38 8.40 -22.85
CA ASP A 205 0.62 9.80 -22.54
C ASP A 205 -0.55 10.43 -21.80
N TRP A 206 -1.79 10.13 -22.18
CA TRP A 206 -2.98 10.58 -21.48
C TRP A 206 -3.06 10.02 -20.05
N VAL A 207 -2.78 8.72 -19.86
CA VAL A 207 -2.76 8.12 -18.53
C VAL A 207 -1.72 8.81 -17.65
N ARG A 208 -0.48 8.99 -18.14
CA ARG A 208 0.62 9.59 -17.38
C ARG A 208 0.39 11.04 -17.03
N ASN A 209 0.00 11.83 -18.04
CA ASN A 209 0.03 13.30 -17.95
C ASN A 209 -1.31 13.90 -17.52
N GLU A 210 -2.40 13.14 -17.62
CA GLU A 210 -3.73 13.61 -17.27
C GLU A 210 -4.39 12.74 -16.20
N ASN A 211 -4.65 11.45 -16.46
CA ASN A 211 -5.50 10.65 -15.58
C ASN A 211 -4.82 10.33 -14.25
N ASP A 212 -3.65 9.72 -14.28
CA ASP A 212 -2.89 9.38 -13.06
C ASP A 212 -2.40 10.63 -12.34
N LYS A 213 -1.98 11.65 -13.10
CA LYS A 213 -1.51 12.91 -12.54
C LYS A 213 -2.50 13.54 -11.57
N LYS A 214 -3.80 13.53 -11.89
CA LYS A 214 -4.84 14.13 -11.05
C LYS A 214 -4.89 13.47 -9.67
N VAL A 215 -5.00 12.16 -9.60
CA VAL A 215 -5.08 11.47 -8.32
C VAL A 215 -3.76 11.52 -7.55
N VAL A 216 -2.62 11.48 -8.24
CA VAL A 216 -1.29 11.63 -7.63
C VAL A 216 -1.14 13.01 -6.97
N GLU A 217 -1.55 14.09 -7.63
CA GLU A 217 -1.51 15.44 -7.06
C GLU A 217 -2.39 15.56 -5.80
N LEU A 218 -3.54 14.88 -5.76
CA LEU A 218 -4.39 14.82 -4.56
C LEU A 218 -3.71 14.04 -3.42
N MET A 219 -3.07 12.91 -3.74
CA MET A 219 -2.29 12.14 -2.77
C MET A 219 -1.12 12.96 -2.19
N LEU A 220 -0.41 13.72 -3.03
CA LEU A 220 0.70 14.59 -2.60
C LEU A 220 0.23 15.74 -1.69
N ARG A 221 -0.95 16.30 -1.96
CA ARG A 221 -1.60 17.31 -1.09
C ARG A 221 -2.27 16.70 0.14
N MET A 222 -2.25 15.37 0.25
CA MET A 222 -2.88 14.61 1.34
C MET A 222 -4.39 14.88 1.46
N ASP A 223 -5.08 15.00 0.34
CA ASP A 223 -6.53 15.23 0.27
C ASP A 223 -7.28 13.90 0.18
N ALA A 224 -7.49 13.26 1.34
CA ALA A 224 -8.03 11.91 1.43
C ALA A 224 -9.44 11.77 0.81
N GLU A 225 -10.32 12.76 1.01
CA GLU A 225 -11.68 12.73 0.47
C GLU A 225 -11.69 12.85 -1.04
N GLU A 226 -10.93 13.80 -1.58
CA GLU A 226 -10.85 14.01 -3.02
C GLU A 226 -10.14 12.86 -3.73
N VAL A 227 -9.20 12.14 -3.09
CA VAL A 227 -8.63 10.90 -3.64
C VAL A 227 -9.71 9.85 -3.90
N ILE A 228 -10.67 9.69 -3.00
CA ILE A 228 -11.80 8.75 -3.19
C ILE A 228 -12.69 9.24 -4.34
N HIS A 229 -13.11 10.51 -4.32
CA HIS A 229 -14.01 11.07 -5.33
C HIS A 229 -13.42 11.02 -6.74
N GLU A 230 -12.17 11.46 -6.88
CA GLU A 230 -11.44 11.45 -8.15
C GLU A 230 -11.31 10.02 -8.69
N SER A 231 -10.93 9.08 -7.82
CA SER A 231 -10.69 7.70 -8.26
C SER A 231 -11.96 6.97 -8.68
N LEU A 232 -13.07 7.19 -7.97
CA LEU A 232 -14.35 6.61 -8.35
C LEU A 232 -14.89 7.19 -9.66
N LYS A 233 -14.57 8.44 -9.96
CA LYS A 233 -14.98 9.12 -11.18
C LYS A 233 -14.16 8.74 -12.40
N ASN A 234 -12.84 8.63 -12.24
CA ASN A 234 -11.87 8.54 -13.34
C ASN A 234 -11.11 7.20 -13.39
N TYR A 235 -11.44 6.25 -12.51
CA TYR A 235 -10.85 4.90 -12.44
C TYR A 235 -9.32 4.91 -12.39
N ASN A 236 -8.75 5.88 -11.67
CA ASN A 236 -7.30 6.12 -11.61
C ASN A 236 -6.61 5.72 -10.30
N ALA A 237 -7.30 4.96 -9.44
CA ALA A 237 -6.70 4.21 -8.33
C ALA A 237 -7.59 3.01 -7.97
N CYS A 238 -7.04 1.79 -8.04
CA CYS A 238 -7.81 0.56 -7.82
C CYS A 238 -8.21 0.34 -6.36
N CYS A 239 -7.42 0.87 -5.43
CA CYS A 239 -7.65 0.78 -3.97
C CYS A 239 -7.64 2.17 -3.33
N SER A 240 -8.44 3.11 -3.88
CA SER A 240 -8.48 4.49 -3.39
C SER A 240 -8.90 4.62 -1.93
N GLY A 241 -9.70 3.67 -1.41
CA GLY A 241 -10.01 3.59 0.01
C GLY A 241 -8.76 3.37 0.87
N ALA A 242 -7.88 2.47 0.44
CA ALA A 242 -6.61 2.21 1.13
C ALA A 242 -5.68 3.44 1.09
N ALA A 243 -5.57 4.09 -0.06
CA ALA A 243 -4.77 5.30 -0.21
C ALA A 243 -5.29 6.44 0.68
N ALA A 244 -6.60 6.74 0.63
CA ALA A 244 -7.23 7.77 1.43
C ALA A 244 -7.10 7.52 2.94
N THR A 245 -7.30 6.27 3.36
CA THR A 245 -7.18 5.88 4.78
C THR A 245 -5.74 6.04 5.27
N ALA A 246 -4.74 5.66 4.45
CA ALA A 246 -3.33 5.86 4.79
C ALA A 246 -2.94 7.35 4.86
N ILE A 247 -3.48 8.18 3.97
CA ILE A 247 -3.29 9.64 4.00
C ILE A 247 -3.83 10.22 5.33
N ALA A 248 -5.05 9.87 5.71
CA ALA A 248 -5.65 10.35 6.96
C ALA A 248 -4.87 9.87 8.20
N ALA A 249 -4.43 8.61 8.19
CA ALA A 249 -3.57 8.06 9.23
C ALA A 249 -2.22 8.80 9.31
N ALA A 250 -1.57 9.07 8.17
CA ALA A 250 -0.31 9.81 8.12
C ALA A 250 -0.48 11.26 8.62
N LYS A 251 -1.58 11.95 8.29
CA LYS A 251 -1.92 13.28 8.86
C LYS A 251 -2.05 13.20 10.39
N SER A 252 -2.70 12.15 10.90
CA SER A 252 -2.82 11.93 12.35
C SER A 252 -1.47 11.62 13.03
N LEU A 253 -0.48 11.14 12.28
CA LEU A 253 0.91 10.99 12.73
C LEU A 253 1.72 12.30 12.62
N GLY A 254 1.17 13.35 12.00
CA GLY A 254 1.79 14.66 11.88
C GLY A 254 2.37 14.98 10.49
N ALA A 255 2.12 14.14 9.50
CA ALA A 255 2.52 14.44 8.13
C ALA A 255 1.75 15.65 7.58
N THR A 256 2.46 16.50 6.84
CA THR A 256 1.92 17.73 6.24
C THR A 256 1.94 17.72 4.72
N GLY A 257 2.56 16.72 4.10
CA GLY A 257 2.64 16.59 2.65
C GLY A 257 3.18 15.24 2.22
N GLY A 258 2.99 14.95 0.94
CA GLY A 258 3.54 13.80 0.26
C GLY A 258 4.66 14.17 -0.71
N GLU A 259 5.64 13.30 -0.83
CA GLU A 259 6.71 13.37 -1.82
C GLU A 259 6.60 12.18 -2.77
N LYS A 260 6.49 12.44 -4.06
CA LYS A 260 6.52 11.41 -5.11
C LYS A 260 7.96 10.97 -5.36
N LEU A 261 8.29 9.74 -5.02
CA LEU A 261 9.60 9.17 -5.28
C LEU A 261 9.74 8.69 -6.72
N VAL A 262 8.75 7.93 -7.20
CA VAL A 262 8.77 7.33 -8.53
C VAL A 262 7.35 7.26 -9.07
N TYR A 263 7.21 7.47 -10.37
CA TYR A 263 6.05 7.11 -11.17
C TYR A 263 6.51 6.29 -12.37
N ALA A 264 5.82 5.22 -12.69
CA ALA A 264 6.06 4.38 -13.86
C ALA A 264 4.75 3.71 -14.32
N THR A 265 4.81 3.05 -15.46
CA THR A 265 3.74 2.18 -15.95
C THR A 265 4.30 0.81 -16.30
N SER A 266 3.45 -0.22 -16.35
CA SER A 266 3.89 -1.53 -16.87
C SER A 266 4.32 -1.47 -18.35
N TYR A 267 3.84 -0.46 -19.08
CA TYR A 267 4.25 -0.18 -20.47
C TYR A 267 5.75 0.12 -20.59
N ASP A 268 6.36 0.74 -19.56
CA ASP A 268 7.80 1.04 -19.55
C ASP A 268 8.68 -0.21 -19.52
N ILE A 269 8.13 -1.31 -19.02
CA ILE A 269 8.82 -2.61 -18.90
C ILE A 269 8.46 -3.51 -20.08
N ARG A 270 7.17 -3.54 -20.40
CA ARG A 270 6.61 -4.35 -21.48
C ARG A 270 5.49 -3.56 -22.17
N PRO A 271 5.78 -2.92 -23.29
CA PRO A 271 4.76 -2.25 -24.10
C PRO A 271 3.65 -3.22 -24.53
N ASP A 272 2.39 -2.85 -24.21
CA ASP A 272 1.20 -3.63 -24.57
C ASP A 272 0.01 -2.67 -24.71
N SER A 273 -1.06 -3.12 -25.37
CA SER A 273 -2.34 -2.42 -25.46
C SER A 273 -3.07 -2.31 -24.11
N SER A 274 -2.64 -3.10 -23.13
CA SER A 274 -3.14 -3.04 -21.74
C SER A 274 -1.97 -2.81 -20.79
N PHE A 275 -2.08 -1.82 -19.93
CA PHE A 275 -1.04 -1.43 -18.98
C PHE A 275 -1.62 -0.84 -17.69
N VAL A 276 -0.78 -0.71 -16.67
CA VAL A 276 -1.16 -0.20 -15.35
C VAL A 276 -0.18 0.89 -14.92
N GLY A 277 -0.69 1.97 -14.32
CA GLY A 277 0.11 3.02 -13.71
C GLY A 277 0.50 2.68 -12.26
N TYR A 278 1.67 3.13 -11.84
CA TYR A 278 2.24 2.90 -10.51
C TYR A 278 2.85 4.16 -9.94
N VAL A 279 2.69 4.38 -8.65
CA VAL A 279 3.33 5.48 -7.94
C VAL A 279 3.89 5.03 -6.59
N GLY A 280 5.03 5.57 -6.21
CA GLY A 280 5.57 5.50 -4.86
C GLY A 280 5.57 6.89 -4.23
N ILE A 281 4.89 7.04 -3.09
CA ILE A 281 4.80 8.31 -2.34
C ILE A 281 5.21 8.06 -0.90
N VAL A 282 5.93 8.99 -0.29
CA VAL A 282 6.21 9.02 1.15
C VAL A 282 5.55 10.24 1.79
N PHE A 283 5.09 10.11 3.03
CA PHE A 283 4.45 11.15 3.81
C PHE A 283 5.34 11.62 4.97
N SER A 284 5.49 12.94 5.13
CA SER A 284 6.29 13.55 6.19
C SER A 284 5.70 14.87 6.72
#